data_195bb8796ce8ae6bf4ade707b9ae684a
#
_entry.id   195bb8796ce8ae6bf4ade707b9ae684a
#
_cell.length_a   1.000
_cell.length_b   1.000
_cell.length_c   1.000
_cell.angle_alpha   90.00
_cell.angle_beta   90.00
_cell.angle_gamma   90.00
#
_symmetry.space_group_name_H-M   'P 1'
#
loop_
_entity.id
_entity.type
_entity.pdbx_description
1 polymer ?
#
loop_
_entity_poly.entity_id
_entity_poly.type
_entity_poly.pdbx_seq_one_letter_code
_entity_poly.pdbx_strand_id
1 'polypeptide(L)'
;MLNQRLVLHHRLADEEIVEALEAPTGRSLWRHAYHSGFVDPFGYNNGPRSTPLLITNCYIFGAEGKLICLDISTGALVWQRDAAKEWNMPEAFFGVGSTPLLEGGRLIVMVGGQPNSTVVALDPTTGQTLWESVGKANWQGARTIGWQGEAPYRWTGEEKLASYSSPVAATIHSQRHILCLTRQGLVSLDPTNGAVNFSRWFESPVNESVNAMCPVVFEDLVLISGAYYRIGSVLLRAQPDGRSFQEAWRSPAHPFERDPVSGGLAAPVLEVHWNTPVLHDGYLYAFSGRNEPDATFRCVEFKTGKLMWSRDERWRSRIHQMA
;
A
#
# COMPACT_ATOMS: atom_id res chain seq x y z
N MET A 1 17.30 -5.82 -6.80
CA MET A 1 18.72 -6.20 -7.08
C MET A 1 19.40 -5.02 -7.75
N LEU A 2 20.57 -4.61 -7.28
CA LEU A 2 21.37 -3.52 -7.86
C LEU A 2 22.86 -3.96 -7.89
N ASN A 3 23.52 -3.79 -9.04
CA ASN A 3 24.96 -4.11 -9.22
C ASN A 3 25.34 -5.53 -8.72
N GLN A 4 24.56 -6.55 -9.10
CA GLN A 4 24.73 -7.94 -8.67
C GLN A 4 24.61 -8.17 -7.14
N ARG A 5 24.01 -7.23 -6.42
CA ARG A 5 23.67 -7.38 -5.01
C ARG A 5 22.18 -7.62 -4.84
N LEU A 6 21.85 -8.60 -4.01
CA LEU A 6 20.52 -8.83 -3.48
C LEU A 6 20.50 -8.29 -2.06
N VAL A 7 19.54 -7.43 -1.71
CA VAL A 7 19.37 -6.95 -0.34
C VAL A 7 18.12 -7.58 0.24
N LEU A 8 18.27 -8.22 1.38
CA LEU A 8 17.20 -8.82 2.17
C LEU A 8 16.96 -7.98 3.41
N HIS A 9 15.69 -7.81 3.78
CA HIS A 9 15.28 -7.29 5.06
C HIS A 9 14.50 -8.39 5.76
N HIS A 10 15.04 -8.91 6.83
CA HIS A 10 14.49 -10.08 7.53
C HIS A 10 14.65 -9.93 9.04
N ARG A 11 14.18 -10.90 9.81
CA ARG A 11 14.30 -10.91 11.27
C ARG A 11 14.92 -12.20 11.78
N LEU A 12 15.82 -12.09 12.75
CA LEU A 12 16.31 -13.18 13.58
C LEU A 12 16.16 -12.79 15.05
N ALA A 13 15.42 -13.60 15.79
CA ALA A 13 15.11 -13.35 17.20
C ALA A 13 14.48 -11.95 17.41
N ASP A 14 15.14 -11.07 18.11
CA ASP A 14 14.74 -9.70 18.45
C ASP A 14 15.44 -8.61 17.59
N GLU A 15 16.10 -9.01 16.50
CA GLU A 15 16.75 -8.09 15.58
C GLU A 15 16.11 -8.14 14.18
N GLU A 16 15.78 -6.98 13.63
CA GLU A 16 15.60 -6.81 12.19
C GLU A 16 16.97 -6.59 11.54
N ILE A 17 17.17 -7.26 10.41
CA ILE A 17 18.46 -7.35 9.73
C ILE A 17 18.30 -6.97 8.27
N VAL A 18 19.14 -6.05 7.83
CA VAL A 18 19.35 -5.75 6.43
C VAL A 18 20.66 -6.39 5.99
N GLU A 19 20.59 -7.30 5.05
CA GLU A 19 21.74 -8.05 4.59
C GLU A 19 21.88 -7.96 3.08
N ALA A 20 23.07 -7.57 2.61
CA ALA A 20 23.39 -7.62 1.20
C ALA A 20 24.13 -8.91 0.87
N LEU A 21 23.66 -9.57 -0.16
CA LEU A 21 24.24 -10.81 -0.70
C LEU A 21 24.77 -10.58 -2.09
N GLU A 22 25.85 -11.27 -2.42
CA GLU A 22 26.32 -11.42 -3.80
C GLU A 22 25.31 -12.30 -4.57
N ALA A 23 24.64 -11.74 -5.57
CA ALA A 23 23.50 -12.41 -6.20
C ALA A 23 23.81 -13.79 -6.82
N PRO A 24 25.00 -14.02 -7.49
CA PRO A 24 25.29 -15.32 -8.05
C PRO A 24 25.62 -16.42 -7.03
N THR A 25 26.15 -16.06 -5.86
CA THR A 25 26.69 -17.01 -4.88
C THR A 25 25.90 -17.11 -3.59
N GLY A 26 25.10 -16.07 -3.27
CA GLY A 26 24.43 -15.94 -1.98
C GLY A 26 25.39 -15.57 -0.82
N ARG A 27 26.65 -15.27 -1.11
CA ARG A 27 27.63 -14.90 -0.08
C ARG A 27 27.27 -13.54 0.53
N SER A 28 27.24 -13.46 1.86
CA SER A 28 27.02 -12.22 2.59
C SER A 28 28.14 -11.22 2.32
N LEU A 29 27.79 -10.00 1.95
CA LEU A 29 28.71 -8.90 1.70
C LEU A 29 28.81 -7.97 2.88
N TRP A 30 27.66 -7.61 3.47
CA TRP A 30 27.54 -6.81 4.69
C TRP A 30 26.18 -7.08 5.36
N ARG A 31 26.14 -6.76 6.65
CA ARG A 31 24.95 -6.89 7.49
C ARG A 31 24.81 -5.68 8.39
N HIS A 32 23.61 -5.12 8.46
CA HIS A 32 23.22 -4.10 9.44
C HIS A 32 22.04 -4.65 10.26
N ALA A 33 22.18 -4.67 11.56
CA ALA A 33 21.15 -5.18 12.46
C ALA A 33 20.72 -4.12 13.47
N TYR A 34 19.45 -4.14 13.86
CA TYR A 34 18.92 -3.27 14.90
C TYR A 34 17.80 -3.97 15.66
N HIS A 35 17.65 -3.62 16.92
CA HIS A 35 16.63 -4.21 17.78
C HIS A 35 15.21 -3.86 17.29
N SER A 36 14.31 -4.84 17.31
CA SER A 36 12.87 -4.73 17.05
C SER A 36 12.09 -5.57 18.06
N GLY A 37 11.24 -4.92 18.83
CA GLY A 37 10.31 -5.55 19.77
C GLY A 37 8.98 -5.96 19.14
N PHE A 38 8.80 -5.74 17.82
CA PHE A 38 7.53 -6.01 17.17
C PHE A 38 7.10 -7.47 17.33
N VAL A 39 5.87 -7.67 17.80
CA VAL A 39 5.19 -8.97 17.85
C VAL A 39 3.89 -8.85 17.08
N ASP A 40 3.72 -9.67 16.06
CA ASP A 40 2.48 -9.72 15.29
C ASP A 40 1.34 -10.25 16.18
N PRO A 41 0.32 -9.44 16.49
CA PRO A 41 -0.77 -9.86 17.36
C PRO A 41 -1.63 -10.98 16.77
N PHE A 42 -1.52 -11.23 15.47
CA PHE A 42 -2.25 -12.29 14.77
C PHE A 42 -1.40 -13.56 14.54
N GLY A 43 -0.13 -13.54 14.95
CA GLY A 43 0.76 -14.70 14.90
C GLY A 43 1.23 -15.12 13.50
N TYR A 44 1.13 -14.23 12.49
CA TYR A 44 1.59 -14.56 11.13
C TYR A 44 3.12 -14.52 11.02
N ASN A 45 3.73 -13.36 11.34
CA ASN A 45 5.17 -13.18 11.24
C ASN A 45 5.61 -11.90 11.97
N ASN A 46 6.70 -11.97 12.71
CA ASN A 46 7.29 -10.82 13.41
C ASN A 46 8.31 -10.04 12.57
N GLY A 47 8.63 -10.49 11.36
CA GLY A 47 9.60 -9.83 10.49
C GLY A 47 9.04 -8.62 9.74
N PRO A 48 9.94 -7.84 9.13
CA PRO A 48 9.58 -6.68 8.33
C PRO A 48 8.78 -7.10 7.09
N ARG A 49 7.88 -6.22 6.65
CA ARG A 49 7.00 -6.44 5.48
C ARG A 49 7.29 -5.47 4.35
N SER A 50 8.01 -4.38 4.59
CA SER A 50 8.43 -3.45 3.54
C SER A 50 9.62 -4.00 2.77
N THR A 51 9.66 -3.73 1.47
CA THR A 51 10.81 -4.07 0.61
C THR A 51 11.85 -2.95 0.68
N PRO A 52 13.16 -3.26 0.78
CA PRO A 52 14.21 -2.25 0.67
C PRO A 52 14.15 -1.49 -0.66
N LEU A 53 14.18 -0.16 -0.61
CA LEU A 53 14.34 0.66 -1.80
C LEU A 53 15.84 0.86 -2.07
N LEU A 54 16.29 0.39 -3.23
CA LEU A 54 17.71 0.43 -3.62
C LEU A 54 17.93 1.43 -4.76
N ILE A 55 18.73 2.46 -4.50
CA ILE A 55 19.15 3.46 -5.49
C ILE A 55 20.66 3.72 -5.31
N THR A 56 21.07 4.90 -4.87
CA THR A 56 22.46 5.18 -4.43
C THR A 56 22.69 4.67 -3.02
N ASN A 57 21.65 4.68 -2.22
CA ASN A 57 21.61 4.13 -0.88
C ASN A 57 20.51 3.06 -0.78
N CYS A 58 20.49 2.35 0.33
CA CYS A 58 19.44 1.39 0.69
C CYS A 58 18.54 2.04 1.76
N TYR A 59 17.26 2.22 1.43
CA TYR A 59 16.26 2.76 2.35
C TYR A 59 15.33 1.64 2.79
N ILE A 60 15.14 1.52 4.09
CA ILE A 60 14.25 0.52 4.70
C ILE A 60 13.29 1.18 5.66
N PHE A 61 12.14 0.56 5.82
CA PHE A 61 11.13 0.97 6.79
C PHE A 61 10.75 -0.25 7.64
N GLY A 62 11.29 -0.33 8.85
CA GLY A 62 11.13 -1.45 9.78
C GLY A 62 9.73 -1.55 10.36
N ALA A 63 9.39 -2.72 10.89
CA ALA A 63 8.03 -3.05 11.35
C ALA A 63 7.48 -2.10 12.43
N GLU A 64 8.35 -1.52 13.26
CA GLU A 64 8.00 -0.56 14.32
C GLU A 64 8.11 0.91 13.89
N GLY A 65 8.34 1.20 12.61
CA GLY A 65 8.45 2.57 12.12
C GLY A 65 9.86 3.14 12.12
N LYS A 66 10.90 2.33 12.22
CA LYS A 66 12.28 2.78 12.02
C LYS A 66 12.56 2.95 10.54
N LEU A 67 12.84 4.18 10.13
CA LEU A 67 13.25 4.52 8.78
C LEU A 67 14.76 4.70 8.75
N ILE A 68 15.46 3.89 7.95
CA ILE A 68 16.93 3.79 7.97
C ILE A 68 17.46 3.93 6.54
N CYS A 69 18.51 4.72 6.39
CA CYS A 69 19.30 4.84 5.17
C CYS A 69 20.68 4.25 5.40
N LEU A 70 21.07 3.30 4.56
CA LEU A 70 22.37 2.65 4.59
C LEU A 70 23.15 2.92 3.32
N ASP A 71 24.45 3.09 3.41
CA ASP A 71 25.33 3.03 2.24
C ASP A 71 25.21 1.64 1.61
N ILE A 72 24.84 1.59 0.33
CA ILE A 72 24.55 0.33 -0.36
C ILE A 72 25.78 -0.54 -0.57
N SER A 73 26.98 0.03 -0.51
CA SER A 73 28.24 -0.68 -0.74
C SER A 73 28.76 -1.35 0.52
N THR A 74 28.57 -0.71 1.67
CA THR A 74 29.18 -1.08 2.94
C THR A 74 28.19 -1.51 4.02
N GLY A 75 26.91 -1.14 3.89
CA GLY A 75 25.90 -1.31 4.95
C GLY A 75 26.06 -0.33 6.10
N ALA A 76 26.94 0.66 5.98
CA ALA A 76 27.13 1.68 7.00
C ALA A 76 25.87 2.57 7.12
N LEU A 77 25.53 2.92 8.37
CA LEU A 77 24.42 3.83 8.65
C LEU A 77 24.75 5.23 8.13
N VAL A 78 23.89 5.78 7.26
CA VAL A 78 23.96 7.17 6.79
C VAL A 78 23.11 8.05 7.68
N TRP A 79 21.84 7.71 7.84
CA TRP A 79 20.91 8.35 8.78
C TRP A 79 19.79 7.39 9.19
N GLN A 80 19.15 7.70 10.30
CA GLN A 80 17.95 6.99 10.77
C GLN A 80 16.94 7.96 11.39
N ARG A 81 15.65 7.61 11.30
CA ARG A 81 14.54 8.32 11.92
C ARG A 81 13.62 7.31 12.63
N ASP A 82 13.03 7.73 13.71
CA ASP A 82 12.00 6.97 14.44
C ASP A 82 10.63 7.57 14.08
N ALA A 83 10.05 7.08 12.98
CA ALA A 83 8.80 7.60 12.45
C ALA A 83 7.65 7.47 13.47
N ALA A 84 7.66 6.42 14.27
CA ALA A 84 6.63 6.19 15.28
C ALA A 84 6.59 7.32 16.31
N LYS A 85 7.75 7.78 16.77
CA LYS A 85 7.86 8.86 17.74
C LYS A 85 7.72 10.23 17.11
N GLU A 86 8.41 10.46 15.99
CA GLU A 86 8.52 11.78 15.39
C GLU A 86 7.21 12.28 14.78
N TRP A 87 6.41 11.38 14.20
CA TRP A 87 5.12 11.72 13.57
C TRP A 87 3.92 11.15 14.30
N ASN A 88 4.06 10.74 15.57
CA ASN A 88 2.96 10.17 16.34
C ASN A 88 2.22 9.08 15.55
N MET A 89 2.99 8.15 14.98
CA MET A 89 2.46 7.08 14.14
C MET A 89 1.63 6.13 15.00
N PRO A 90 0.36 5.89 14.65
CA PRO A 90 -0.47 4.95 15.40
C PRO A 90 0.03 3.51 15.23
N GLU A 91 -0.24 2.70 16.24
CA GLU A 91 0.10 1.28 16.20
C GLU A 91 -0.57 0.58 15.02
N ALA A 92 0.20 -0.20 14.29
CA ALA A 92 -0.24 -0.93 13.12
C ALA A 92 -0.70 -2.35 13.47
N PHE A 93 -1.74 -2.88 12.77
CA PHE A 93 -2.20 -4.27 12.96
C PHE A 93 -1.09 -5.29 12.70
N PHE A 94 -0.28 -5.04 11.66
CA PHE A 94 0.76 -5.97 11.20
C PHE A 94 2.15 -5.31 11.16
N GLY A 95 2.37 -4.19 11.85
CA GLY A 95 3.56 -3.38 11.69
C GLY A 95 3.55 -2.57 10.39
N VAL A 96 4.67 -1.96 10.05
CA VAL A 96 4.83 -1.20 8.79
C VAL A 96 4.98 -2.16 7.61
N GLY A 97 4.25 -1.91 6.51
CA GLY A 97 4.33 -2.68 5.27
C GLY A 97 4.55 -1.86 4.01
N SER A 98 4.49 -0.53 4.11
CA SER A 98 4.71 0.37 2.97
C SER A 98 6.20 0.49 2.63
N THR A 99 6.53 0.36 1.35
CA THR A 99 7.88 0.61 0.83
C THR A 99 8.02 2.09 0.47
N PRO A 100 9.10 2.77 0.86
CA PRO A 100 9.36 4.15 0.42
C PRO A 100 9.50 4.27 -1.09
N LEU A 101 9.20 5.47 -1.62
CA LEU A 101 9.35 5.80 -3.04
C LEU A 101 10.33 6.96 -3.20
N LEU A 102 11.29 6.88 -4.11
CA LEU A 102 12.06 8.06 -4.52
C LEU A 102 11.41 8.70 -5.74
N GLU A 103 11.00 9.96 -5.61
CA GLU A 103 10.38 10.73 -6.68
C GLU A 103 10.83 12.19 -6.65
N GLY A 104 11.30 12.69 -7.80
CA GLY A 104 11.75 14.10 -7.92
C GLY A 104 12.83 14.51 -6.91
N GLY A 105 13.73 13.60 -6.54
CA GLY A 105 14.77 13.80 -5.54
C GLY A 105 14.27 13.82 -4.08
N ARG A 106 13.05 13.31 -3.82
CA ARG A 106 12.44 13.22 -2.49
C ARG A 106 12.11 11.78 -2.14
N LEU A 107 12.40 11.37 -0.92
CA LEU A 107 12.00 10.08 -0.39
C LEU A 107 10.59 10.21 0.21
N ILE A 108 9.61 9.65 -0.46
CA ILE A 108 8.20 9.70 -0.07
C ILE A 108 7.89 8.47 0.78
N VAL A 109 7.34 8.68 1.97
CA VAL A 109 7.04 7.61 2.92
C VAL A 109 5.63 7.75 3.48
N MET A 110 4.87 6.68 3.45
CA MET A 110 3.55 6.60 4.08
C MET A 110 3.74 6.18 5.54
N VAL A 111 3.96 7.15 6.42
CA VAL A 111 4.20 6.89 7.85
C VAL A 111 2.91 6.76 8.66
N GLY A 112 1.79 7.27 8.15
CA GLY A 112 0.53 7.26 8.88
C GLY A 112 0.48 8.18 10.08
N GLY A 113 1.39 9.14 10.15
CA GLY A 113 1.50 10.07 11.27
C GLY A 113 0.28 10.96 11.44
N GLN A 114 0.04 11.37 12.68
CA GLN A 114 -1.08 12.20 13.07
C GLN A 114 -0.60 13.53 13.67
N PRO A 115 -1.31 14.66 13.48
CA PRO A 115 -2.63 14.78 12.83
C PRO A 115 -2.61 15.00 11.31
N ASN A 116 -1.45 15.36 10.70
CA ASN A 116 -1.37 15.78 9.31
C ASN A 116 -0.16 15.21 8.56
N SER A 117 0.39 14.11 9.03
CA SER A 117 1.65 13.54 8.55
C SER A 117 1.47 12.09 8.07
N THR A 118 0.30 11.77 7.48
CA THR A 118 0.08 10.43 6.92
C THR A 118 1.11 10.09 5.84
N VAL A 119 1.50 11.09 5.03
CA VAL A 119 2.56 10.98 4.02
C VAL A 119 3.59 12.07 4.28
N VAL A 120 4.87 11.70 4.27
CA VAL A 120 5.99 12.64 4.45
C VAL A 120 6.95 12.53 3.29
N ALA A 121 7.63 13.62 2.97
CA ALA A 121 8.78 13.62 2.07
C ALA A 121 10.03 14.01 2.82
N LEU A 122 11.10 13.28 2.59
CA LEU A 122 12.40 13.49 3.20
C LEU A 122 13.44 13.77 2.12
N ASP A 123 14.47 14.54 2.49
CA ASP A 123 15.70 14.57 1.72
C ASP A 123 16.37 13.19 1.81
N PRO A 124 16.63 12.51 0.70
CA PRO A 124 17.15 11.15 0.72
C PRO A 124 18.58 11.07 1.28
N THR A 125 19.34 12.16 1.22
CA THR A 125 20.74 12.19 1.67
C THR A 125 20.87 12.43 3.16
N THR A 126 20.02 13.31 3.71
CA THR A 126 20.12 13.77 5.11
C THR A 126 19.03 13.21 6.02
N GLY A 127 17.93 12.71 5.45
CA GLY A 127 16.74 12.30 6.18
C GLY A 127 15.91 13.47 6.73
N GLN A 128 16.24 14.73 6.38
CA GLN A 128 15.47 15.90 6.82
C GLN A 128 14.08 15.92 6.17
N THR A 129 13.07 16.32 6.94
CA THR A 129 11.70 16.48 6.46
C THR A 129 11.61 17.68 5.53
N LEU A 130 11.11 17.46 4.32
CA LEU A 130 10.88 18.49 3.31
C LEU A 130 9.43 18.99 3.35
N TRP A 131 8.48 18.07 3.49
CA TRP A 131 7.07 18.38 3.70
C TRP A 131 6.34 17.20 4.38
N GLU A 132 5.21 17.53 4.99
CA GLU A 132 4.27 16.58 5.59
C GLU A 132 2.88 16.84 5.03
N SER A 133 2.09 15.81 4.80
CA SER A 133 0.79 15.95 4.16
C SER A 133 -0.16 14.83 4.57
N VAL A 134 -1.44 15.08 4.30
CA VAL A 134 -2.59 14.21 4.54
C VAL A 134 -2.90 14.06 6.01
N GLY A 135 -4.05 14.58 6.38
CA GLY A 135 -4.65 14.47 7.70
C GLY A 135 -6.15 14.48 7.62
N LYS A 136 -6.81 14.57 8.77
CA LYS A 136 -8.28 14.56 8.90
C LYS A 136 -8.98 15.54 7.95
N ALA A 137 -8.44 16.74 7.76
CA ALA A 137 -9.05 17.77 6.90
C ALA A 137 -9.20 17.33 5.44
N ASN A 138 -8.41 16.36 4.98
CA ASN A 138 -8.46 15.82 3.62
C ASN A 138 -9.58 14.80 3.43
N TRP A 139 -10.20 14.34 4.52
CA TRP A 139 -11.28 13.34 4.54
C TRP A 139 -12.61 13.98 4.93
N GLN A 140 -13.11 14.88 4.06
CA GLN A 140 -14.39 15.54 4.29
C GLN A 140 -15.55 14.57 4.13
N GLY A 141 -16.67 14.88 4.82
CA GLY A 141 -17.87 14.07 4.76
C GLY A 141 -17.66 12.71 5.43
N ALA A 142 -17.31 12.72 6.73
CA ALA A 142 -17.14 11.49 7.52
C ALA A 142 -18.26 10.48 7.23
N ARG A 143 -17.88 9.32 6.72
CA ARG A 143 -18.82 8.30 6.26
C ARG A 143 -19.17 7.37 7.41
N THR A 144 -20.42 6.93 7.41
CA THR A 144 -20.90 5.90 8.34
C THR A 144 -21.28 4.69 7.51
N ILE A 145 -20.58 3.58 7.72
CA ILE A 145 -20.80 2.32 7.01
C ILE A 145 -20.83 1.21 8.05
N GLY A 146 -21.64 0.18 7.81
CA GLY A 146 -21.72 -0.97 8.69
C GLY A 146 -22.35 -2.16 7.98
N TRP A 147 -22.18 -3.33 8.54
CA TRP A 147 -22.88 -4.53 8.13
C TRP A 147 -24.34 -4.49 8.57
N GLN A 148 -25.19 -5.15 7.80
CA GLN A 148 -26.57 -5.33 8.21
C GLN A 148 -26.65 -6.13 9.52
N GLY A 149 -27.23 -5.53 10.55
CA GLY A 149 -27.37 -6.14 11.89
C GLY A 149 -26.25 -5.80 12.88
N GLU A 150 -25.21 -5.06 12.45
CA GLU A 150 -24.15 -4.57 13.33
C GLU A 150 -24.21 -3.05 13.49
N ALA A 151 -23.60 -2.55 14.57
CA ALA A 151 -23.47 -1.11 14.77
C ALA A 151 -22.59 -0.52 13.65
N PRO A 152 -23.06 0.53 12.95
CA PRO A 152 -22.29 1.13 11.89
C PRO A 152 -21.04 1.82 12.44
N TYR A 153 -19.91 1.67 11.74
CA TYR A 153 -18.67 2.37 12.04
C TYR A 153 -18.65 3.75 11.34
N ARG A 154 -18.31 4.78 12.10
CA ARG A 154 -18.14 6.12 11.56
C ARG A 154 -16.67 6.42 11.33
N TRP A 155 -16.28 6.51 10.09
CA TRP A 155 -14.95 6.93 9.67
C TRP A 155 -14.74 8.42 9.92
N THR A 156 -13.60 8.80 10.48
CA THR A 156 -13.28 10.17 10.87
C THR A 156 -12.15 10.81 10.07
N GLY A 157 -11.33 10.00 9.44
CA GLY A 157 -10.07 10.41 8.80
C GLY A 157 -8.86 10.37 9.75
N GLU A 158 -9.08 9.95 11.01
CA GLU A 158 -8.03 9.81 12.05
C GLU A 158 -7.81 8.37 12.47
N GLU A 159 -8.32 7.43 11.68
CA GLU A 159 -8.19 6.02 12.00
C GLU A 159 -6.73 5.60 12.06
N LYS A 160 -6.45 4.68 12.99
CA LYS A 160 -5.15 4.07 13.15
C LYS A 160 -4.68 3.46 11.84
N LEU A 161 -3.42 3.65 11.50
CA LEU A 161 -2.73 3.10 10.36
C LEU A 161 -2.82 3.86 9.04
N ALA A 162 -1.64 4.02 8.43
CA ALA A 162 -1.56 4.53 7.09
C ALA A 162 -2.16 3.55 6.08
N SER A 163 -1.51 2.45 5.86
CA SER A 163 -1.83 1.44 4.86
C SER A 163 -0.68 0.44 4.77
N TYR A 164 -0.92 -0.68 4.08
CA TYR A 164 0.13 -1.60 3.64
C TYR A 164 0.44 -1.45 2.14
N SER A 165 -0.24 -0.53 1.47
CA SER A 165 0.08 -0.08 0.12
C SER A 165 1.36 0.76 0.11
N SER A 166 2.07 0.78 -0.99
CA SER A 166 3.19 1.69 -1.21
C SER A 166 2.79 2.83 -2.14
N PRO A 167 3.37 4.03 -2.01
CA PRO A 167 3.08 5.14 -2.89
C PRO A 167 3.54 4.85 -4.32
N VAL A 168 2.78 5.33 -5.30
CA VAL A 168 3.06 5.17 -6.74
C VAL A 168 3.15 6.53 -7.40
N ALA A 169 4.22 6.78 -8.15
CA ALA A 169 4.37 8.00 -8.92
C ALA A 169 3.90 7.78 -10.37
N ALA A 170 3.06 8.69 -10.87
CA ALA A 170 2.57 8.64 -12.25
C ALA A 170 2.46 10.03 -12.86
N THR A 171 2.64 10.12 -14.19
CA THR A 171 2.31 11.33 -14.95
C THR A 171 0.97 11.12 -15.63
N ILE A 172 -0.01 11.94 -15.26
CA ILE A 172 -1.38 11.92 -15.80
C ILE A 172 -1.69 13.31 -16.33
N HIS A 173 -2.15 13.42 -17.59
CA HIS A 173 -2.40 14.71 -18.23
C HIS A 173 -1.24 15.73 -18.09
N SER A 174 0.00 15.23 -18.26
CA SER A 174 1.24 16.03 -18.12
C SER A 174 1.52 16.53 -16.70
N GLN A 175 0.71 16.22 -15.72
CA GLN A 175 0.94 16.52 -14.31
C GLN A 175 1.52 15.29 -13.58
N ARG A 176 2.52 15.53 -12.72
CA ARG A 176 3.11 14.46 -11.90
C ARG A 176 2.35 14.31 -10.59
N HIS A 177 2.00 13.07 -10.24
CA HIS A 177 1.23 12.71 -9.06
C HIS A 177 1.97 11.68 -8.23
N ILE A 178 1.82 11.76 -6.91
CA ILE A 178 2.03 10.64 -5.99
C ILE A 178 0.67 10.12 -5.58
N LEU A 179 0.40 8.88 -5.89
CA LEU A 179 -0.85 8.19 -5.56
C LEU A 179 -0.62 7.30 -4.34
N CYS A 180 -1.33 7.58 -3.26
CA CYS A 180 -1.26 6.83 -2.01
C CYS A 180 -2.63 6.23 -1.68
N LEU A 181 -2.72 4.90 -1.64
CA LEU A 181 -3.91 4.23 -1.15
C LEU A 181 -3.77 4.06 0.36
N THR A 182 -4.34 4.99 1.10
CA THR A 182 -4.38 4.96 2.56
C THR A 182 -5.50 4.06 3.05
N ARG A 183 -5.61 3.88 4.35
CA ARG A 183 -6.70 3.12 4.96
C ARG A 183 -8.07 3.74 4.71
N GLN A 184 -8.16 5.07 4.65
CA GLN A 184 -9.38 5.81 4.36
C GLN A 184 -9.74 5.79 2.87
N GLY A 185 -8.73 5.73 2.01
CA GLY A 185 -8.94 5.76 0.57
C GLY A 185 -7.75 6.27 -0.22
N LEU A 186 -8.00 6.67 -1.45
CA LEU A 186 -6.97 7.17 -2.37
C LEU A 186 -6.76 8.67 -2.18
N VAL A 187 -5.50 9.08 -2.06
CA VAL A 187 -5.07 10.47 -2.21
C VAL A 187 -4.09 10.62 -3.36
N SER A 188 -4.16 11.76 -4.03
CA SER A 188 -3.19 12.19 -5.03
C SER A 188 -2.50 13.46 -4.55
N LEU A 189 -1.18 13.46 -4.53
CA LEU A 189 -0.35 14.56 -4.04
C LEU A 189 0.53 15.13 -5.15
N ASP A 190 0.81 16.42 -5.05
CA ASP A 190 1.92 17.06 -5.77
C ASP A 190 3.25 16.61 -5.13
N PRO A 191 4.17 15.99 -5.89
CA PRO A 191 5.43 15.50 -5.33
C PRO A 191 6.35 16.60 -4.82
N THR A 192 6.19 17.86 -5.27
CA THR A 192 7.09 18.95 -4.92
C THR A 192 6.85 19.51 -3.52
N ASN A 193 5.60 19.57 -3.10
CA ASN A 193 5.19 20.24 -1.86
C ASN A 193 4.17 19.48 -1.02
N GLY A 194 3.74 18.29 -1.45
CA GLY A 194 2.77 17.45 -0.74
C GLY A 194 1.33 18.00 -0.80
N ALA A 195 1.03 19.00 -1.64
CA ALA A 195 -0.34 19.49 -1.77
C ALA A 195 -1.27 18.39 -2.26
N VAL A 196 -2.41 18.25 -1.58
CA VAL A 196 -3.44 17.25 -1.95
C VAL A 196 -4.21 17.77 -3.16
N ASN A 197 -4.04 17.11 -4.30
CA ASN A 197 -4.78 17.40 -5.52
C ASN A 197 -6.19 16.78 -5.47
N PHE A 198 -6.30 15.58 -4.88
CA PHE A 198 -7.52 14.79 -4.85
C PHE A 198 -7.52 13.84 -3.66
N SER A 199 -8.69 13.62 -3.06
CA SER A 199 -8.93 12.55 -2.10
C SER A 199 -10.28 11.88 -2.37
N ARG A 200 -10.35 10.57 -2.20
CA ARG A 200 -11.56 9.77 -2.36
C ARG A 200 -11.62 8.68 -1.32
N TRP A 201 -12.71 8.62 -0.61
CA TRP A 201 -13.02 7.53 0.30
C TRP A 201 -13.06 6.17 -0.42
N PHE A 202 -12.37 5.20 0.16
CA PHE A 202 -12.39 3.79 -0.25
C PHE A 202 -12.24 2.94 1.01
N GLU A 203 -13.18 3.06 1.89
CA GLU A 203 -13.21 2.48 3.21
C GLU A 203 -14.04 1.20 3.26
N SER A 204 -13.66 0.26 4.14
CA SER A 204 -14.46 -0.92 4.41
C SER A 204 -15.60 -0.61 5.40
N PRO A 205 -16.60 -1.51 5.50
CA PRO A 205 -17.74 -1.33 6.41
C PRO A 205 -17.38 -1.42 7.90
N VAL A 206 -16.17 -1.83 8.24
CA VAL A 206 -15.71 -1.97 9.64
C VAL A 206 -14.34 -1.40 9.84
N ASN A 207 -14.00 -1.13 11.11
CA ASN A 207 -12.72 -0.57 11.50
C ASN A 207 -11.54 -1.53 11.27
N GLU A 208 -11.75 -2.85 11.42
CA GLU A 208 -10.70 -3.87 11.28
C GLU A 208 -10.41 -4.18 9.82
N SER A 209 -9.91 -3.19 9.09
CA SER A 209 -9.61 -3.32 7.66
C SER A 209 -8.34 -2.60 7.29
N VAL A 210 -7.73 -3.02 6.20
CA VAL A 210 -6.56 -2.39 5.62
C VAL A 210 -6.62 -2.42 4.10
N ASN A 211 -5.95 -1.46 3.47
CA ASN A 211 -5.66 -1.45 2.05
C ASN A 211 -4.18 -1.79 1.85
N ALA A 212 -3.87 -2.76 0.99
CA ALA A 212 -2.50 -3.24 0.81
C ALA A 212 -2.04 -3.25 -0.66
N MET A 213 -2.96 -3.25 -1.61
CA MET A 213 -2.65 -3.15 -3.02
C MET A 213 -2.06 -1.78 -3.37
N CYS A 214 -0.99 -1.74 -4.18
CA CYS A 214 -0.54 -0.49 -4.77
C CYS A 214 -1.47 -0.05 -5.92
N PRO A 215 -1.78 1.25 -6.06
CA PRO A 215 -2.57 1.73 -7.20
C PRO A 215 -1.95 1.31 -8.55
N VAL A 216 -2.78 0.78 -9.46
CA VAL A 216 -2.34 0.47 -10.84
C VAL A 216 -2.75 1.60 -11.75
N VAL A 217 -1.78 2.19 -12.44
CA VAL A 217 -1.98 3.36 -13.30
C VAL A 217 -1.71 3.00 -14.75
N PHE A 218 -2.60 3.41 -15.63
CA PHE A 218 -2.42 3.33 -17.07
C PHE A 218 -3.11 4.50 -17.77
N GLU A 219 -2.34 5.32 -18.47
CA GLU A 219 -2.83 6.56 -19.08
C GLU A 219 -3.45 7.49 -18.02
N ASP A 220 -4.74 7.82 -18.15
CA ASP A 220 -5.54 8.64 -17.23
C ASP A 220 -6.35 7.79 -16.22
N LEU A 221 -6.11 6.48 -16.17
CA LEU A 221 -6.87 5.53 -15.36
C LEU A 221 -6.07 5.06 -14.14
N VAL A 222 -6.73 5.02 -13.00
CA VAL A 222 -6.17 4.56 -11.72
C VAL A 222 -7.10 3.50 -11.12
N LEU A 223 -6.61 2.28 -10.97
CA LEU A 223 -7.30 1.20 -10.30
C LEU A 223 -6.88 1.13 -8.83
N ILE A 224 -7.86 1.00 -7.95
CA ILE A 224 -7.69 0.62 -6.55
C ILE A 224 -8.58 -0.56 -6.21
N SER A 225 -8.14 -1.42 -5.30
CA SER A 225 -8.89 -2.60 -4.87
C SER A 225 -8.60 -2.95 -3.41
N GLY A 226 -9.54 -3.65 -2.79
CA GLY A 226 -9.39 -4.20 -1.45
C GLY A 226 -10.30 -5.41 -1.26
N ALA A 227 -9.85 -6.36 -0.44
CA ALA A 227 -10.59 -7.60 -0.19
C ALA A 227 -11.27 -7.63 1.17
N TYR A 228 -10.98 -6.68 2.06
CA TYR A 228 -11.63 -6.62 3.36
C TYR A 228 -13.10 -6.30 3.19
N TYR A 229 -13.93 -7.25 3.65
CA TYR A 229 -15.39 -7.12 3.65
C TYR A 229 -15.97 -6.78 2.26
N ARG A 230 -15.35 -7.33 1.21
CA ARG A 230 -15.80 -7.25 -0.18
C ARG A 230 -15.98 -5.83 -0.72
N ILE A 231 -15.10 -4.90 -0.31
CA ILE A 231 -15.14 -3.55 -0.88
C ILE A 231 -14.83 -3.53 -2.38
N GLY A 232 -14.14 -4.57 -2.88
CA GLY A 232 -13.95 -4.80 -4.32
C GLY A 232 -12.97 -3.86 -4.97
N SER A 233 -13.27 -3.45 -6.20
CA SER A 233 -12.41 -2.63 -7.04
C SER A 233 -13.13 -1.41 -7.60
N VAL A 234 -12.36 -0.32 -7.78
CA VAL A 234 -12.82 0.90 -8.45
C VAL A 234 -11.76 1.33 -9.46
N LEU A 235 -12.16 1.53 -10.71
CA LEU A 235 -11.38 2.22 -11.71
C LEU A 235 -11.80 3.68 -11.78
N LEU A 236 -10.84 4.56 -11.59
CA LEU A 236 -11.02 6.01 -11.62
C LEU A 236 -10.37 6.58 -12.88
N ARG A 237 -11.05 7.51 -13.54
CA ARG A 237 -10.50 8.30 -14.64
C ARG A 237 -10.16 9.69 -14.12
N ALA A 238 -8.88 10.04 -14.18
CA ALA A 238 -8.44 11.40 -13.88
C ALA A 238 -8.99 12.38 -14.92
N GLN A 239 -9.44 13.54 -14.46
CA GLN A 239 -9.88 14.59 -15.35
C GLN A 239 -8.70 15.50 -15.75
N PRO A 240 -8.81 16.22 -16.88
CA PRO A 240 -7.72 17.08 -17.37
C PRO A 240 -7.28 18.18 -16.40
N ASP A 241 -8.10 18.53 -15.41
CA ASP A 241 -7.77 19.50 -14.37
C ASP A 241 -6.73 18.97 -13.35
N GLY A 242 -6.44 17.66 -13.37
CA GLY A 242 -5.55 16.97 -12.45
C GLY A 242 -6.03 16.93 -10.99
N ARG A 243 -7.23 17.46 -10.72
CA ARG A 243 -7.79 17.63 -9.36
C ARG A 243 -9.09 16.88 -9.12
N SER A 244 -9.64 16.25 -10.14
CA SER A 244 -10.84 15.46 -10.04
C SER A 244 -10.69 14.12 -10.74
N PHE A 245 -11.40 13.11 -10.21
CA PHE A 245 -11.42 11.76 -10.75
C PHE A 245 -12.86 11.28 -10.81
N GLN A 246 -13.26 10.75 -11.95
CA GLN A 246 -14.58 10.15 -12.14
C GLN A 246 -14.47 8.63 -12.10
N GLU A 247 -15.49 8.00 -11.55
CA GLU A 247 -15.58 6.55 -11.56
C GLU A 247 -15.88 6.07 -12.98
N ALA A 248 -14.96 5.26 -13.54
CA ALA A 248 -15.14 4.61 -14.82
C ALA A 248 -15.95 3.31 -14.67
N TRP A 249 -15.60 2.51 -13.65
CA TRP A 249 -16.38 1.35 -13.21
C TRP A 249 -16.06 1.01 -11.75
N ARG A 250 -16.98 0.27 -11.13
CA ARG A 250 -16.88 -0.29 -9.79
C ARG A 250 -17.42 -1.71 -9.75
N SER A 251 -16.85 -2.57 -8.95
CA SER A 251 -17.36 -3.91 -8.70
C SER A 251 -17.08 -4.34 -7.24
N PRO A 252 -18.11 -4.67 -6.45
CA PRO A 252 -19.55 -4.56 -6.78
C PRO A 252 -19.96 -3.09 -6.92
N ALA A 253 -21.11 -2.82 -7.51
CA ALA A 253 -21.62 -1.47 -7.70
C ALA A 253 -21.85 -0.76 -6.34
N HIS A 254 -22.16 -1.54 -5.32
CA HIS A 254 -22.27 -1.09 -3.94
C HIS A 254 -21.66 -2.14 -2.99
N PRO A 255 -20.97 -1.80 -1.90
CA PRO A 255 -20.35 -2.76 -0.97
C PRO A 255 -21.33 -3.79 -0.37
N PHE A 256 -22.63 -3.47 -0.32
CA PHE A 256 -23.70 -4.36 0.17
C PHE A 256 -24.64 -4.82 -0.92
N GLU A 257 -24.23 -4.71 -2.19
CA GLU A 257 -25.03 -5.22 -3.31
C GLU A 257 -25.33 -6.70 -3.08
N ARG A 258 -26.58 -7.07 -3.33
CA ARG A 258 -27.04 -8.46 -3.25
C ARG A 258 -26.99 -9.12 -4.62
N ASP A 259 -26.47 -10.32 -4.64
CA ASP A 259 -26.56 -11.18 -5.81
C ASP A 259 -28.03 -11.59 -6.01
N PRO A 260 -28.63 -11.31 -7.17
CA PRO A 260 -30.05 -11.57 -7.40
C PRO A 260 -30.40 -13.06 -7.44
N VAL A 261 -29.42 -13.94 -7.64
CA VAL A 261 -29.64 -15.39 -7.74
C VAL A 261 -29.49 -16.06 -6.38
N SER A 262 -28.40 -15.78 -5.68
CA SER A 262 -28.11 -16.41 -4.37
C SER A 262 -28.72 -15.69 -3.19
N GLY A 263 -29.13 -14.42 -3.36
CA GLY A 263 -29.56 -13.54 -2.25
C GLY A 263 -28.44 -13.14 -1.29
N GLY A 264 -27.22 -13.68 -1.46
CA GLY A 264 -26.03 -13.32 -0.71
C GLY A 264 -25.44 -11.99 -1.17
N LEU A 265 -24.27 -11.61 -0.61
CA LEU A 265 -23.53 -10.43 -1.11
C LEU A 265 -22.99 -10.72 -2.51
N ALA A 266 -23.13 -9.76 -3.42
CA ALA A 266 -22.57 -9.84 -4.76
C ALA A 266 -21.05 -10.01 -4.68
N ALA A 267 -20.51 -10.97 -5.41
CA ALA A 267 -19.08 -11.19 -5.47
C ALA A 267 -18.44 -10.11 -6.37
N PRO A 268 -17.42 -9.38 -5.88
CA PRO A 268 -16.68 -8.47 -6.72
C PRO A 268 -16.03 -9.20 -7.91
N VAL A 269 -15.95 -8.53 -9.05
CA VAL A 269 -15.19 -9.05 -10.20
C VAL A 269 -13.72 -9.20 -9.84
N LEU A 270 -13.19 -8.25 -9.06
CA LEU A 270 -11.84 -8.26 -8.51
C LEU A 270 -11.87 -7.69 -7.10
N GLU A 271 -11.26 -8.41 -6.16
CA GLU A 271 -11.01 -7.97 -4.79
C GLU A 271 -9.61 -8.41 -4.38
N VAL A 272 -8.68 -7.47 -4.42
CA VAL A 272 -7.26 -7.76 -4.21
C VAL A 272 -6.88 -7.51 -2.76
N HIS A 273 -6.19 -8.48 -2.15
CA HIS A 273 -5.79 -8.40 -0.73
C HIS A 273 -4.38 -7.82 -0.58
N TRP A 274 -3.34 -8.67 -0.70
CA TRP A 274 -1.95 -8.29 -0.47
C TRP A 274 -1.12 -8.15 -1.74
N ASN A 275 -1.63 -8.61 -2.87
CA ASN A 275 -0.93 -8.52 -4.15
C ASN A 275 -1.33 -7.24 -4.90
N THR A 276 -0.55 -6.88 -5.90
CA THR A 276 -0.90 -5.84 -6.87
C THR A 276 -1.16 -6.50 -8.21
N PRO A 277 -2.28 -6.21 -8.90
CA PRO A 277 -2.55 -6.74 -10.22
C PRO A 277 -1.47 -6.40 -11.22
N VAL A 278 -1.15 -7.35 -12.09
CA VAL A 278 -0.31 -7.09 -13.27
C VAL A 278 -1.21 -6.67 -14.43
N LEU A 279 -0.98 -5.47 -14.96
CA LEU A 279 -1.63 -5.00 -16.17
C LEU A 279 -0.77 -5.38 -17.39
N HIS A 280 -1.33 -6.16 -18.30
CA HIS A 280 -0.68 -6.58 -19.53
C HIS A 280 -1.69 -6.62 -20.68
N ASP A 281 -1.36 -5.97 -21.80
CA ASP A 281 -2.19 -5.93 -23.02
C ASP A 281 -3.66 -5.55 -22.78
N GLY A 282 -3.92 -4.63 -21.83
CA GLY A 282 -5.26 -4.17 -21.51
C GLY A 282 -6.03 -5.07 -20.54
N TYR A 283 -5.40 -6.09 -19.99
CA TYR A 283 -5.99 -7.02 -19.03
C TYR A 283 -5.24 -6.99 -17.69
N LEU A 284 -6.01 -7.12 -16.61
CA LEU A 284 -5.52 -7.29 -15.26
C LEU A 284 -5.42 -8.77 -14.92
N TYR A 285 -4.30 -9.19 -14.39
CA TYR A 285 -4.09 -10.53 -13.86
C TYR A 285 -3.80 -10.43 -12.37
N ALA A 286 -4.64 -11.05 -11.54
CA ALA A 286 -4.51 -10.97 -10.10
C ALA A 286 -5.13 -12.16 -9.38
N PHE A 287 -4.65 -12.42 -8.18
CA PHE A 287 -5.38 -13.23 -7.21
C PHE A 287 -6.45 -12.36 -6.56
N SER A 288 -7.69 -12.82 -6.61
CA SER A 288 -8.89 -12.16 -6.11
C SER A 288 -9.49 -12.96 -4.97
N GLY A 289 -9.71 -12.33 -3.83
CA GLY A 289 -10.17 -12.93 -2.59
C GLY A 289 -9.30 -12.55 -1.42
N ARG A 290 -9.85 -12.68 -0.19
CA ARG A 290 -9.15 -12.28 1.04
C ARG A 290 -8.15 -13.33 1.51
N ASN A 291 -8.57 -14.57 1.55
CA ASN A 291 -7.80 -15.68 2.13
C ASN A 291 -7.96 -16.94 1.29
N GLU A 292 -7.06 -17.88 1.48
CA GLU A 292 -7.24 -19.27 1.05
C GLU A 292 -8.35 -19.95 1.90
N PRO A 293 -9.12 -20.85 1.31
CA PRO A 293 -9.06 -21.36 -0.07
C PRO A 293 -9.84 -20.50 -1.10
N ASP A 294 -10.35 -19.34 -0.71
CA ASP A 294 -11.32 -18.58 -1.51
C ASP A 294 -10.67 -17.66 -2.56
N ALA A 295 -9.36 -17.52 -2.54
CA ALA A 295 -8.65 -16.73 -3.53
C ALA A 295 -8.60 -17.46 -4.89
N THR A 296 -9.03 -16.76 -5.94
CA THR A 296 -9.05 -17.27 -7.33
C THR A 296 -8.12 -16.43 -8.19
N PHE A 297 -7.48 -17.04 -9.18
CA PHE A 297 -6.70 -16.29 -10.17
C PHE A 297 -7.59 -15.82 -11.30
N ARG A 298 -7.61 -14.51 -11.56
CA ARG A 298 -8.56 -13.88 -12.50
C ARG A 298 -7.86 -13.06 -13.55
N CYS A 299 -8.49 -13.04 -14.74
CA CYS A 299 -8.21 -12.08 -15.80
C CYS A 299 -9.41 -11.17 -15.96
N VAL A 300 -9.19 -9.86 -15.88
CA VAL A 300 -10.23 -8.85 -15.98
C VAL A 300 -9.83 -7.82 -17.03
N GLU A 301 -10.73 -7.47 -17.95
CA GLU A 301 -10.50 -6.38 -18.90
C GLU A 301 -10.40 -5.05 -18.16
N PHE A 302 -9.27 -4.36 -18.32
CA PHE A 302 -8.94 -3.20 -17.46
C PHE A 302 -9.96 -2.05 -17.62
N LYS A 303 -10.30 -1.69 -18.87
CA LYS A 303 -11.13 -0.50 -19.14
C LYS A 303 -12.62 -0.70 -18.79
N THR A 304 -13.12 -1.92 -18.77
CA THR A 304 -14.55 -2.22 -18.56
C THR A 304 -14.86 -2.92 -17.24
N GLY A 305 -13.85 -3.51 -16.58
CA GLY A 305 -14.06 -4.36 -15.42
C GLY A 305 -14.69 -5.72 -15.74
N LYS A 306 -14.75 -6.11 -17.02
CA LYS A 306 -15.35 -7.38 -17.44
C LYS A 306 -14.45 -8.56 -17.05
N LEU A 307 -15.00 -9.53 -16.32
CA LEU A 307 -14.32 -10.79 -16.05
C LEU A 307 -14.18 -11.59 -17.34
N MET A 308 -12.95 -11.89 -17.72
CA MET A 308 -12.64 -12.68 -18.92
C MET A 308 -12.62 -14.17 -18.58
N TRP A 309 -11.96 -14.52 -17.49
CA TRP A 309 -11.94 -15.86 -16.92
C TRP A 309 -11.51 -15.83 -15.45
N SER A 310 -11.87 -16.88 -14.73
CA SER A 310 -11.47 -17.18 -13.38
C SER A 310 -10.95 -18.61 -13.31
N ARG A 311 -9.89 -18.84 -12.55
CA ARG A 311 -9.40 -20.18 -12.20
C ARG A 311 -9.64 -20.41 -10.73
N ASP A 312 -10.52 -21.35 -10.43
CA ASP A 312 -10.95 -21.69 -9.07
C ASP A 312 -10.11 -22.85 -8.50
N GLU A 313 -8.92 -23.06 -9.03
CA GLU A 313 -7.97 -24.02 -8.48
C GLU A 313 -7.62 -23.60 -7.05
N ARG A 314 -7.82 -24.51 -6.09
CA ARG A 314 -7.43 -24.29 -4.71
C ARG A 314 -5.92 -24.36 -4.60
N TRP A 315 -5.28 -23.23 -4.54
CA TRP A 315 -3.85 -23.14 -4.32
C TRP A 315 -3.55 -23.45 -2.84
N ARG A 316 -2.61 -24.36 -2.59
CA ARG A 316 -2.24 -24.74 -1.20
C ARG A 316 -1.26 -23.78 -0.55
N SER A 317 -0.85 -22.73 -1.23
CA SER A 317 0.09 -21.71 -0.74
C SER A 317 -0.58 -20.33 -0.67
N ARG A 318 -0.09 -19.47 0.21
CA ARG A 318 -0.54 -18.08 0.34
C ARG A 318 -0.05 -17.26 -0.85
N ILE A 319 -0.68 -17.39 -2.00
CA ILE A 319 -0.29 -16.81 -3.28
C ILE A 319 -0.40 -15.28 -3.26
N HIS A 320 -1.21 -14.71 -2.40
CA HIS A 320 -1.33 -13.27 -2.21
C HIS A 320 -0.04 -12.60 -1.67
N GLN A 321 0.98 -13.35 -1.32
CA GLN A 321 2.29 -12.84 -0.89
C GLN A 321 3.32 -12.80 -2.02
N MET A 322 2.95 -13.24 -3.22
CA MET A 322 3.85 -13.22 -4.38
C MET A 322 3.56 -11.96 -5.21
N ALA A 323 4.19 -10.85 -4.85
CA ALA A 323 4.31 -9.67 -5.68
C ALA A 323 5.73 -9.57 -6.24
#